data_bc5db95d4917da02ea058b6991eb87e9
#
_entry.id   bc5db95d4917da02ea058b6991eb87e9
#
_cell.length_a   1.000
_cell.length_b   1.000
_cell.length_c   1.000
_cell.angle_alpha   90.00
_cell.angle_beta   90.00
_cell.angle_gamma   90.00
#
_symmetry.space_group_name_H-M   'P 1'
#
loop_
_entity.id
_entity.type
_entity.pdbx_description
1 polymer ?
#
loop_
_entity_poly.entity_id
_entity_poly.type
_entity_poly.pdbx_seq_one_letter_code
_entity_poly.pdbx_strand_id
1 'polypeptide(L)'
;MNWQEVCDDPILQNLPYKLELNRYGEVVINAVRMEHSFYVEKILLLLKEFLPEGYCPPELAVETEDGVRSPDVAWISRERALASRGALYASVAPEICVEVMSPGNTELQMTEKRKLYFQAGAEEFWLCSEDGKMRFFTPFGELESSKRVPGFPKLIELFSE
;
A
#
# COMPACT_ATOMS: atom_id res chain seq x y z
N MET A 1 -8.87 15.09 -13.78
CA MET A 1 -7.86 14.26 -14.49
C MET A 1 -8.20 12.79 -14.35
N ASN A 2 -7.78 11.99 -15.28
CA ASN A 2 -7.77 10.53 -15.14
C ASN A 2 -6.32 10.03 -14.90
N TRP A 3 -6.16 8.75 -14.59
CA TRP A 3 -4.84 8.22 -14.24
C TRP A 3 -3.86 8.23 -15.41
N GLN A 4 -4.36 8.05 -16.65
CA GLN A 4 -3.52 8.16 -17.84
C GLN A 4 -2.89 9.56 -17.95
N GLU A 5 -3.70 10.59 -17.73
CA GLU A 5 -3.22 11.98 -17.78
C GLU A 5 -2.18 12.24 -16.68
N VAL A 6 -2.37 11.68 -15.49
CA VAL A 6 -1.39 11.78 -14.39
C VAL A 6 -0.07 11.11 -14.79
N CYS A 7 -0.14 9.90 -15.35
CA CYS A 7 1.06 9.17 -15.79
C CYS A 7 1.81 9.90 -16.90
N ASP A 8 1.08 10.59 -17.78
CA ASP A 8 1.67 11.27 -18.94
C ASP A 8 2.11 12.71 -18.65
N ASP A 9 1.75 13.26 -17.49
CA ASP A 9 2.10 14.64 -17.14
C ASP A 9 3.56 14.71 -16.65
N PRO A 10 4.46 15.40 -17.41
CA PRO A 10 5.86 15.43 -17.05
C PRO A 10 6.16 16.21 -15.77
N ILE A 11 5.28 17.14 -15.38
CA ILE A 11 5.46 17.88 -14.12
C ILE A 11 5.12 16.97 -12.95
N LEU A 12 3.99 16.24 -13.02
CA LEU A 12 3.56 15.35 -11.95
C LEU A 12 4.53 14.18 -11.78
N GLN A 13 5.07 13.64 -12.88
CA GLN A 13 6.00 12.52 -12.82
C GLN A 13 7.36 12.87 -12.21
N ASN A 14 7.72 14.15 -12.18
CA ASN A 14 8.98 14.61 -11.61
C ASN A 14 8.86 15.11 -10.17
N LEU A 15 7.67 15.05 -9.58
CA LEU A 15 7.50 15.43 -8.19
C LEU A 15 8.06 14.35 -7.25
N PRO A 16 8.72 14.74 -6.15
CA PRO A 16 9.29 13.79 -5.18
C PRO A 16 8.24 13.30 -4.17
N TYR A 17 6.98 13.20 -4.57
CA TYR A 17 5.87 12.85 -3.70
C TYR A 17 5.08 11.69 -4.27
N LYS A 18 4.44 10.94 -3.37
CA LYS A 18 3.47 9.91 -3.75
C LYS A 18 2.22 10.58 -4.30
N LEU A 19 1.77 10.13 -5.47
CA LEU A 19 0.58 10.64 -6.14
C LEU A 19 -0.53 9.61 -6.10
N GLU A 20 -1.73 10.09 -5.79
CA GLU A 20 -2.96 9.31 -5.89
C GLU A 20 -4.01 10.16 -6.63
N LEU A 21 -5.08 9.54 -7.07
CA LEU A 21 -6.18 10.23 -7.74
C LEU A 21 -7.48 9.85 -7.03
N ASN A 22 -8.27 10.85 -6.60
CA ASN A 22 -9.55 10.56 -5.98
C ASN A 22 -10.66 10.40 -7.02
N ARG A 23 -11.86 10.06 -6.54
CA ARG A 23 -13.03 9.83 -7.42
C ARG A 23 -13.45 11.07 -8.23
N TYR A 24 -13.05 12.25 -7.79
CA TYR A 24 -13.38 13.51 -8.47
C TYR A 24 -12.33 13.91 -9.51
N GLY A 25 -11.33 13.07 -9.75
CA GLY A 25 -10.24 13.36 -10.67
C GLY A 25 -9.23 14.36 -10.14
N GLU A 26 -9.18 14.54 -8.83
CA GLU A 26 -8.21 15.42 -8.17
C GLU A 26 -6.95 14.64 -7.79
N VAL A 27 -5.80 15.22 -8.09
CA VAL A 27 -4.51 14.64 -7.70
C VAL A 27 -4.27 14.89 -6.22
N VAL A 28 -4.03 13.82 -5.48
CA VAL A 28 -3.71 13.87 -4.05
C VAL A 28 -2.21 13.68 -3.91
N ILE A 29 -1.53 14.65 -3.31
CA ILE A 29 -0.08 14.65 -3.13
C ILE A 29 0.23 14.46 -1.64
N ASN A 30 1.05 13.45 -1.34
CA ASN A 30 1.46 13.15 0.02
C ASN A 30 2.97 13.34 0.16
N ALA A 31 3.38 14.28 1.01
CA ALA A 31 4.77 14.41 1.39
C ALA A 31 5.17 13.25 2.31
N VAL A 32 6.32 12.64 2.05
CA VAL A 32 6.80 11.49 2.81
C VAL A 32 7.90 11.93 3.77
N ARG A 33 7.73 11.64 5.06
CA ARG A 33 8.78 11.88 6.06
C ARG A 33 9.84 10.77 5.98
N MET A 34 11.07 11.11 6.33
CA MET A 34 12.20 10.17 6.30
C MET A 34 11.91 8.90 7.11
N GLU A 35 11.38 9.05 8.32
CA GLU A 35 11.07 7.91 9.20
C GLU A 35 10.04 6.98 8.59
N HIS A 36 9.02 7.53 7.94
CA HIS A 36 8.03 6.76 7.19
C HIS A 36 8.71 5.89 6.13
N SER A 37 9.66 6.46 5.41
CA SER A 37 10.40 5.73 4.36
C SER A 37 11.20 4.56 4.92
N PHE A 38 11.77 4.69 6.11
CA PHE A 38 12.49 3.57 6.76
C PHE A 38 11.55 2.42 7.13
N TYR A 39 10.36 2.73 7.64
CA TYR A 39 9.34 1.71 7.91
C TYR A 39 8.90 1.01 6.63
N VAL A 40 8.66 1.76 5.57
CA VAL A 40 8.28 1.21 4.26
C VAL A 40 9.35 0.24 3.77
N GLU A 41 10.61 0.64 3.79
CA GLU A 41 11.72 -0.22 3.37
C GLU A 41 11.80 -1.50 4.20
N LYS A 42 11.73 -1.37 5.51
CA LYS A 42 11.83 -2.54 6.42
C LYS A 42 10.71 -3.54 6.17
N ILE A 43 9.49 -3.06 6.04
CA ILE A 43 8.33 -3.91 5.78
C ILE A 43 8.46 -4.59 4.41
N LEU A 44 8.88 -3.84 3.41
CA LEU A 44 9.07 -4.36 2.06
C LEU A 44 10.11 -5.49 2.04
N LEU A 45 11.25 -5.28 2.69
CA LEU A 45 12.32 -6.28 2.76
C LEU A 45 11.88 -7.54 3.50
N LEU A 46 11.14 -7.38 4.60
CA LEU A 46 10.58 -8.51 5.34
C LEU A 46 9.57 -9.30 4.51
N LEU A 47 8.70 -8.60 3.78
CA LEU A 47 7.74 -9.27 2.89
C LEU A 47 8.43 -10.07 1.80
N LYS A 48 9.48 -9.53 1.20
CA LYS A 48 10.27 -10.26 0.21
C LYS A 48 10.94 -11.50 0.78
N GLU A 49 11.40 -11.41 2.02
CA GLU A 49 12.03 -12.52 2.72
C GLU A 49 11.02 -13.62 3.06
N PHE A 50 9.85 -13.25 3.61
CA PHE A 50 8.81 -14.21 3.98
C PHE A 50 8.08 -14.82 2.79
N LEU A 51 7.83 -14.03 1.74
CA LEU A 51 7.05 -14.43 0.56
C LEU A 51 7.84 -14.16 -0.74
N PRO A 52 8.96 -14.89 -0.96
CA PRO A 52 9.83 -14.62 -2.11
C PRO A 52 9.21 -14.95 -3.47
N GLU A 53 8.13 -15.72 -3.49
CA GLU A 53 7.47 -16.15 -4.74
C GLU A 53 6.67 -15.04 -5.43
N GLY A 54 6.33 -13.97 -4.72
CA GLY A 54 5.61 -12.83 -5.29
C GLY A 54 6.49 -11.60 -5.47
N TYR A 55 5.86 -10.46 -5.61
CA TYR A 55 6.54 -9.20 -5.90
C TYR A 55 6.09 -8.11 -4.93
N CYS A 56 6.99 -7.19 -4.61
CA CYS A 56 6.69 -6.00 -3.82
C CYS A 56 7.08 -4.74 -4.61
N PRO A 57 6.41 -4.47 -5.74
CA PRO A 57 6.77 -3.30 -6.55
C PRO A 57 6.45 -2.01 -5.80
N PRO A 58 7.35 -1.02 -5.83
CA PRO A 58 7.05 0.27 -5.24
C PRO A 58 5.99 1.01 -6.04
N GLU A 59 5.20 1.83 -5.36
CA GLU A 59 4.23 2.72 -6.00
C GLU A 59 3.22 2.00 -6.91
N LEU A 60 2.79 0.81 -6.52
CA LEU A 60 1.81 0.06 -7.29
C LEU A 60 0.45 0.76 -7.24
N ALA A 61 -0.03 1.19 -8.41
CA ALA A 61 -1.33 1.83 -8.53
C ALA A 61 -2.45 0.79 -8.51
N VAL A 62 -3.50 1.05 -7.75
CA VAL A 62 -4.68 0.18 -7.61
C VAL A 62 -5.94 0.98 -7.95
N GLU A 63 -6.76 0.45 -8.86
CA GLU A 63 -8.07 1.02 -9.12
C GLU A 63 -9.01 0.72 -7.96
N THR A 64 -9.62 1.77 -7.39
CA THR A 64 -10.56 1.66 -6.30
C THR A 64 -11.84 2.42 -6.62
N GLU A 65 -12.87 2.27 -5.79
CA GLU A 65 -14.10 3.04 -5.91
C GLU A 65 -13.90 4.54 -5.69
N ASP A 66 -12.80 4.93 -5.04
CA ASP A 66 -12.42 6.33 -4.84
C ASP A 66 -11.16 6.69 -5.66
N GLY A 67 -11.15 6.33 -6.92
CA GLY A 67 -10.05 6.62 -7.83
C GLY A 67 -8.89 5.65 -7.71
N VAL A 68 -7.71 6.12 -8.06
CA VAL A 68 -6.49 5.30 -8.04
C VAL A 68 -5.71 5.59 -6.78
N ARG A 69 -5.50 4.56 -5.99
CA ARG A 69 -4.76 4.61 -4.73
C ARG A 69 -3.50 3.76 -4.84
N SER A 70 -2.51 4.09 -4.04
CA SER A 70 -1.24 3.36 -4.04
C SER A 70 -0.88 3.03 -2.60
N PRO A 71 -0.89 1.75 -2.19
CA PRO A 71 -0.44 1.40 -0.85
C PRO A 71 1.05 1.70 -0.68
N ASP A 72 1.46 2.00 0.55
CA ASP A 72 2.86 2.28 0.87
C ASP A 72 3.75 1.08 0.59
N VAL A 73 3.25 -0.12 0.89
CA VAL A 73 3.88 -1.39 0.53
C VAL A 73 2.78 -2.32 0.02
N ALA A 74 3.09 -3.11 -0.98
CA ALA A 74 2.17 -4.12 -1.49
C ALA A 74 2.93 -5.41 -1.78
N TRP A 75 2.30 -6.54 -1.50
CA TRP A 75 2.76 -7.82 -2.00
C TRP A 75 1.72 -8.36 -2.98
N ILE A 76 2.14 -8.66 -4.18
CA ILE A 76 1.29 -9.18 -5.24
C ILE A 76 1.84 -10.51 -5.74
N SER A 77 0.94 -11.49 -5.88
CA SER A 77 1.30 -12.78 -6.46
C SER A 77 1.61 -12.65 -7.94
N ARG A 78 2.37 -13.61 -8.46
CA ARG A 78 2.65 -13.69 -9.90
C ARG A 78 1.35 -13.75 -10.72
N GLU A 79 0.36 -14.51 -10.25
CA GLU A 79 -0.94 -14.64 -10.91
C GLU A 79 -1.63 -13.29 -11.09
N ARG A 80 -1.74 -12.52 -10.01
CA ARG A 80 -2.39 -11.19 -10.06
C ARG A 80 -1.55 -10.19 -10.85
N ALA A 81 -0.22 -10.26 -10.75
CA ALA A 81 0.67 -9.39 -11.52
C ALA A 81 0.50 -9.63 -13.03
N LEU A 82 0.44 -10.87 -13.45
CA LEU A 82 0.22 -11.23 -14.84
C LEU A 82 -1.15 -10.80 -15.36
N ALA A 83 -2.18 -10.88 -14.50
CA ALA A 83 -3.53 -10.45 -14.86
C ALA A 83 -3.62 -8.94 -15.15
N SER A 84 -2.73 -8.14 -14.56
CA SER A 84 -2.66 -6.69 -14.79
C SER A 84 -1.56 -6.28 -15.77
N ARG A 85 -0.95 -7.25 -16.44
CA ARG A 85 0.16 -6.99 -17.37
C ARG A 85 -0.26 -6.03 -18.49
N GLY A 86 0.52 -4.97 -18.65
CA GLY A 86 0.25 -3.94 -19.67
C GLY A 86 -0.76 -2.89 -19.27
N ALA A 87 -1.41 -3.03 -18.12
CA ALA A 87 -2.33 -2.02 -17.60
C ALA A 87 -1.59 -0.93 -16.83
N LEU A 88 -2.23 0.24 -16.70
CA LEU A 88 -1.68 1.37 -15.94
C LEU A 88 -1.86 1.21 -14.43
N TYR A 89 -2.72 0.30 -14.01
CA TYR A 89 -3.02 0.03 -12.61
C TYR A 89 -3.51 -1.40 -12.43
N ALA A 90 -3.47 -1.88 -11.21
CA ALA A 90 -4.05 -3.17 -10.87
C ALA A 90 -5.57 -3.01 -10.73
N SER A 91 -6.35 -3.76 -11.52
CA SER A 91 -7.81 -3.79 -11.43
C SER A 91 -8.28 -4.69 -10.27
N VAL A 92 -7.45 -5.65 -9.87
CA VAL A 92 -7.62 -6.44 -8.65
C VAL A 92 -6.44 -6.09 -7.74
N ALA A 93 -6.73 -5.65 -6.53
CA ALA A 93 -5.70 -5.23 -5.58
C ALA A 93 -4.69 -6.35 -5.32
N PRO A 94 -3.44 -6.00 -4.93
CA PRO A 94 -2.52 -6.97 -4.37
C PRO A 94 -3.15 -7.70 -3.18
N GLU A 95 -2.76 -8.94 -2.96
CA GLU A 95 -3.27 -9.72 -1.84
C GLU A 95 -3.02 -9.03 -0.50
N ILE A 96 -1.84 -8.41 -0.34
CA ILE A 96 -1.48 -7.67 0.87
C ILE A 96 -1.24 -6.21 0.50
N CYS A 97 -2.01 -5.31 1.11
CA CYS A 97 -1.83 -3.86 1.00
C CYS A 97 -1.45 -3.32 2.39
N VAL A 98 -0.36 -2.56 2.45
CA VAL A 98 0.18 -2.02 3.70
C VAL A 98 0.18 -0.49 3.64
N GLU A 99 -0.31 0.13 4.70
CA GLU A 99 -0.17 1.57 4.91
C GLU A 99 0.66 1.83 6.17
N VAL A 100 1.54 2.81 6.10
CA VAL A 100 2.35 3.28 7.22
C VAL A 100 1.84 4.65 7.62
N MET A 101 1.42 4.81 8.87
CA MET A 101 0.89 6.07 9.36
C MET A 101 1.98 7.13 9.48
N SER A 102 1.64 8.33 9.09
CA SER A 102 2.42 9.55 9.31
C SER A 102 1.64 10.47 10.26
N PRO A 103 2.28 11.44 10.94
CA PRO A 103 1.59 12.31 11.90
C PRO A 103 0.35 13.02 11.37
N GLY A 104 0.26 13.25 10.06
CA GLY A 104 -0.91 13.88 9.44
C GLY A 104 -2.08 12.94 9.14
N ASN A 105 -1.89 11.63 9.32
CA ASN A 105 -2.94 10.66 9.02
C ASN A 105 -3.85 10.42 10.23
N THR A 106 -5.13 10.13 9.96
CA THR A 106 -6.11 9.79 10.97
C THR A 106 -6.52 8.31 10.86
N GLU A 107 -7.03 7.76 11.96
CA GLU A 107 -7.60 6.40 11.97
C GLU A 107 -8.74 6.28 10.96
N LEU A 108 -9.55 7.32 10.81
CA LEU A 108 -10.64 7.33 9.84
C LEU A 108 -10.13 7.20 8.39
N GLN A 109 -9.09 7.94 8.04
CA GLN A 109 -8.48 7.84 6.71
C GLN A 109 -7.97 6.43 6.43
N MET A 110 -7.34 5.79 7.41
CA MET A 110 -6.83 4.43 7.28
C MET A 110 -7.95 3.41 7.16
N THR A 111 -9.05 3.60 7.90
CA THR A 111 -10.24 2.75 7.80
C THR A 111 -10.88 2.85 6.42
N GLU A 112 -10.95 4.04 5.85
CA GLU A 112 -11.47 4.25 4.50
C GLU A 112 -10.59 3.60 3.43
N LYS A 113 -9.27 3.75 3.54
CA LYS A 113 -8.33 3.08 2.63
C LYS A 113 -8.44 1.56 2.73
N ARG A 114 -8.56 1.03 3.93
CA ARG A 114 -8.76 -0.41 4.15
C ARG A 114 -9.99 -0.91 3.39
N LYS A 115 -11.11 -0.21 3.52
CA LYS A 115 -12.34 -0.54 2.78
C LYS A 115 -12.12 -0.55 1.28
N LEU A 116 -11.46 0.47 0.77
CA LEU A 116 -11.21 0.60 -0.66
C LEU A 116 -10.37 -0.56 -1.20
N TYR A 117 -9.31 -0.94 -0.50
CA TYR A 117 -8.46 -2.05 -0.92
C TYR A 117 -9.21 -3.39 -0.85
N PHE A 118 -10.02 -3.62 0.18
CA PHE A 118 -10.82 -4.83 0.27
C PHE A 118 -11.89 -4.90 -0.83
N GLN A 119 -12.55 -3.80 -1.15
CA GLN A 119 -13.48 -3.72 -2.27
C GLN A 119 -12.78 -4.02 -3.61
N ALA A 120 -11.52 -3.62 -3.74
CA ALA A 120 -10.72 -3.89 -4.93
C ALA A 120 -10.15 -5.31 -4.97
N GLY A 121 -10.34 -6.13 -3.93
CA GLY A 121 -9.96 -7.54 -3.91
C GLY A 121 -8.77 -7.91 -3.04
N ALA A 122 -8.25 -7.00 -2.23
CA ALA A 122 -7.18 -7.34 -1.28
C ALA A 122 -7.68 -8.40 -0.29
N GLU A 123 -6.80 -9.29 0.12
CA GLU A 123 -7.09 -10.33 1.11
C GLU A 123 -6.76 -9.86 2.52
N GLU A 124 -5.67 -9.10 2.65
CA GLU A 124 -5.24 -8.52 3.92
C GLU A 124 -4.86 -7.07 3.76
N PHE A 125 -5.14 -6.30 4.79
CA PHE A 125 -4.68 -4.92 4.93
C PHE A 125 -3.86 -4.84 6.22
N TRP A 126 -2.66 -4.30 6.13
CA TRP A 126 -1.79 -4.11 7.28
C TRP A 126 -1.59 -2.62 7.54
N LEU A 127 -1.62 -2.26 8.82
CA LEU A 127 -1.39 -0.89 9.25
C LEU A 127 -0.19 -0.85 10.20
N CYS A 128 0.81 -0.06 9.83
CA CYS A 128 1.95 0.21 10.67
C CYS A 128 1.75 1.58 11.33
N SER A 129 1.75 1.63 12.66
CA SER A 129 1.65 2.89 13.37
C SER A 129 2.94 3.70 13.27
N GLU A 130 2.90 4.97 13.71
CA GLU A 130 4.08 5.84 13.69
C GLU A 130 5.24 5.29 14.52
N ASP A 131 4.95 4.47 15.53
CA ASP A 131 5.97 3.85 16.39
C ASP A 131 6.28 2.39 16.02
N GLY A 132 5.81 1.93 14.86
CA GLY A 132 6.19 0.64 14.30
C GLY A 132 5.30 -0.53 14.70
N LYS A 133 4.20 -0.30 15.39
CA LYS A 133 3.26 -1.38 15.75
C LYS A 133 2.46 -1.81 14.53
N MET A 134 2.48 -3.11 14.25
CA MET A 134 1.74 -3.68 13.13
C MET A 134 0.38 -4.18 13.55
N ARG A 135 -0.63 -3.88 12.74
CA ARG A 135 -1.99 -4.42 12.87
C ARG A 135 -2.37 -5.08 11.56
N PHE A 136 -3.09 -6.18 11.66
CA PHE A 136 -3.44 -7.01 10.49
C PHE A 136 -4.95 -7.16 10.41
N PHE A 137 -5.51 -7.00 9.21
CA PHE A 137 -6.95 -7.06 8.97
C PHE A 137 -7.27 -7.95 7.79
N THR A 138 -8.43 -8.61 7.86
CA THR A 138 -9.10 -9.22 6.71
C THR A 138 -10.42 -8.49 6.48
N PRO A 139 -11.15 -8.77 5.39
CA PRO A 139 -12.51 -8.22 5.22
C PRO A 139 -13.46 -8.55 6.38
N PHE A 140 -13.16 -9.56 7.17
CA PHE A 140 -13.99 -10.00 8.29
C PHE A 140 -13.59 -9.41 9.64
N GLY A 141 -12.49 -8.69 9.72
CA GLY A 141 -12.05 -8.01 10.93
C GLY A 141 -10.57 -8.08 11.21
N GLU A 142 -10.18 -7.55 12.35
CA GLU A 142 -8.78 -7.52 12.80
C GLU A 142 -8.33 -8.90 13.27
N LEU A 143 -7.07 -9.22 12.94
CA LEU A 143 -6.42 -10.48 13.34
C LEU A 143 -5.29 -10.20 14.32
N GLU A 144 -4.93 -11.18 15.14
CA GLU A 144 -3.75 -11.09 16.00
C GLU A 144 -2.45 -11.21 15.22
N SER A 145 -2.49 -11.95 14.09
CA SER A 145 -1.34 -12.09 13.19
C SER A 145 -1.85 -12.28 11.77
N SER A 146 -0.97 -12.02 10.78
CA SER A 146 -1.31 -12.24 9.38
C SER A 146 -1.59 -13.72 9.11
N LYS A 147 -2.56 -14.01 8.26
CA LYS A 147 -2.82 -15.37 7.76
C LYS A 147 -1.77 -15.80 6.74
N ARG A 148 -1.38 -14.88 5.85
CA ARG A 148 -0.38 -15.19 4.83
C ARG A 148 1.03 -15.25 5.39
N VAL A 149 1.31 -14.43 6.41
CA VAL A 149 2.64 -14.34 7.02
C VAL A 149 2.51 -14.40 8.54
N PRO A 150 2.20 -15.58 9.12
CA PRO A 150 1.96 -15.70 10.56
C PRO A 150 3.14 -15.26 11.43
N GLY A 151 4.35 -15.37 10.91
CA GLY A 151 5.57 -14.98 11.60
C GLY A 151 5.98 -13.52 11.41
N PHE A 152 5.19 -12.72 10.72
CA PHE A 152 5.56 -11.32 10.51
C PHE A 152 5.60 -10.57 11.84
N PRO A 153 6.65 -9.74 12.09
CA PRO A 153 6.81 -9.06 13.38
C PRO A 153 5.61 -8.15 13.68
N LYS A 154 5.20 -8.13 14.94
CA LYS A 154 4.16 -7.21 15.42
C LYS A 154 4.70 -5.83 15.75
N LEU A 155 6.02 -5.71 15.87
CA LEU A 155 6.72 -4.45 16.09
C LEU A 155 7.88 -4.36 15.09
N ILE A 156 7.89 -3.29 14.34
CA ILE A 156 9.00 -2.96 13.45
C ILE A 156 9.94 -2.03 14.21
N GLU A 157 11.15 -2.47 14.44
CA GLU A 157 12.19 -1.69 15.11
C GLU A 157 13.13 -1.11 14.06
N LEU A 158 13.23 0.22 14.03
CA LEU A 158 14.19 0.90 13.19
C LEU A 158 15.54 0.98 13.92
N PHE A 159 16.61 0.79 13.17
CA PHE A 159 17.98 0.91 13.69
C PHE A 159 18.30 -0.02 14.87
N SER A 160 17.56 -1.11 15.00
CA SER A 160 17.88 -2.14 15.99
C SER A 160 19.12 -2.92 15.52
N GLU A 161 20.02 -3.19 16.46
CA GLU A 161 21.22 -4.01 16.23
C GLU A 161 20.94 -5.50 16.39
#